data_5c21256e66d8eec11040d887944ab3d6
#
_entry.id   5c21256e66d8eec11040d887944ab3d6
#
_cell.length_a   1.000
_cell.length_b   1.000
_cell.length_c   1.000
_cell.angle_alpha   90.00
_cell.angle_beta   90.00
_cell.angle_gamma   90.00
#
_symmetry.space_group_name_H-M   'P 1'
#
loop_
_entity.id
_entity.type
_entity.pdbx_description
1 polymer ?
#
loop_
_entity_poly.entity_id
_entity_poly.type
_entity_poly.pdbx_seq_one_letter_code
_entity_poly.pdbx_strand_id
1 'polypeptide(L)'
;MLLNTITFAFYSEHFMSDIIKISTVHDFNERLGVEDRHPLVSVIDFSAYPPRHLFRALLGVYGIYIREDEPQNVVYGTSKYDFLGGTLIAIAPGQISGAEDIGRPIQRKGWAILFDAELLRGTQLAQKIDKYTFFSYEVSEALHMQDSERETIVECLKHIRSELSGPQDEYSRTILVAYIEVLSLIHI
;
A
#
# COMPACT_ATOMS: atom_id res chain seq x y z
N MET A 1 10.18 37.26 -18.40
CA MET A 1 10.64 36.61 -17.18
C MET A 1 9.54 36.39 -16.13
N LEU A 2 8.39 37.06 -16.23
CA LEU A 2 7.25 36.91 -15.28
C LEU A 2 6.26 35.78 -15.63
N LEU A 3 6.22 35.31 -16.88
CA LEU A 3 5.28 34.25 -17.30
C LEU A 3 5.67 32.87 -16.78
N ASN A 4 6.96 32.55 -16.61
CA ASN A 4 7.43 31.25 -16.14
C ASN A 4 7.17 31.02 -14.64
N THR A 5 7.14 32.06 -13.83
CA THR A 5 6.96 31.96 -12.38
C THR A 5 5.48 31.71 -12.05
N ILE A 6 4.54 32.30 -12.79
CA ILE A 6 3.09 32.09 -12.61
C ILE A 6 2.69 30.68 -13.05
N THR A 7 3.24 30.20 -14.17
CA THR A 7 2.97 28.83 -14.66
C THR A 7 3.49 27.77 -13.69
N PHE A 8 4.65 27.99 -13.07
CA PHE A 8 5.22 27.06 -12.09
C PHE A 8 4.42 27.05 -10.77
N ALA A 9 3.93 28.20 -10.30
CA ALA A 9 3.08 28.33 -9.12
C ALA A 9 1.71 27.67 -9.35
N PHE A 10 1.08 27.87 -10.51
CA PHE A 10 -0.17 27.23 -10.89
C PHE A 10 -0.03 25.69 -11.00
N TYR A 11 1.09 25.19 -11.55
CA TYR A 11 1.38 23.75 -11.59
C TYR A 11 1.64 23.18 -10.20
N SER A 12 2.32 23.89 -9.31
CA SER A 12 2.60 23.41 -7.96
C SER A 12 1.35 23.40 -7.06
N GLU A 13 0.46 24.39 -7.17
CA GLU A 13 -0.78 24.43 -6.40
C GLU A 13 -1.79 23.38 -6.88
N HIS A 14 -1.89 23.12 -8.18
CA HIS A 14 -2.75 22.06 -8.73
C HIS A 14 -2.21 20.66 -8.39
N PHE A 15 -0.90 20.49 -8.33
CA PHE A 15 -0.24 19.23 -8.01
C PHE A 15 -0.40 18.83 -6.53
N MET A 16 -0.52 19.79 -5.61
CA MET A 16 -0.69 19.54 -4.17
C MET A 16 -2.16 19.44 -3.73
N SER A 17 -3.11 19.98 -4.50
CA SER A 17 -4.54 19.95 -4.12
C SER A 17 -5.19 18.58 -4.20
N ASP A 18 -4.57 17.61 -4.89
CA ASP A 18 -5.15 16.29 -5.15
C ASP A 18 -4.59 15.17 -4.26
N ILE A 19 -3.69 15.48 -3.31
CA ILE A 19 -3.14 14.48 -2.38
C ILE A 19 -3.96 14.47 -1.11
N ILE A 20 -4.69 13.39 -0.88
CA ILE A 20 -5.44 13.20 0.36
C ILE A 20 -4.54 12.67 1.47
N LYS A 21 -4.87 12.94 2.73
CA LYS A 21 -4.17 12.36 3.87
C LYS A 21 -4.95 11.14 4.37
N ILE A 22 -4.26 10.01 4.49
CA ILE A 22 -4.75 8.77 5.08
C ILE A 22 -3.85 8.45 6.27
N SER A 23 -4.35 8.67 7.47
CA SER A 23 -3.56 8.57 8.70
C SER A 23 -3.63 7.18 9.34
N THR A 24 -4.71 6.45 9.13
CA THR A 24 -5.02 5.18 9.77
C THR A 24 -5.45 4.12 8.74
N VAL A 25 -5.47 2.86 9.17
CA VAL A 25 -6.06 1.75 8.39
C VAL A 25 -7.55 1.99 8.15
N HIS A 26 -8.26 2.55 9.14
CA HIS A 26 -9.67 2.91 9.01
C HIS A 26 -9.92 3.92 7.88
N ASP A 27 -9.15 5.02 7.81
CA ASP A 27 -9.31 6.04 6.75
C ASP A 27 -9.20 5.42 5.36
N PHE A 28 -8.27 4.45 5.20
CA PHE A 28 -8.10 3.75 3.93
C PHE A 28 -9.29 2.84 3.62
N ASN A 29 -9.74 2.07 4.62
CA ASN A 29 -10.88 1.17 4.48
C ASN A 29 -12.17 1.95 4.14
N GLU A 30 -12.45 3.02 4.86
CA GLU A 30 -13.59 3.91 4.58
C GLU A 30 -13.56 4.42 3.14
N ARG A 31 -12.40 4.89 2.67
CA ARG A 31 -12.23 5.40 1.31
C ARG A 31 -12.54 4.36 0.24
N LEU A 32 -12.22 3.11 0.49
CA LEU A 32 -12.47 2.00 -0.44
C LEU A 32 -13.79 1.26 -0.17
N GLY A 33 -14.51 1.57 0.91
CA GLY A 33 -15.69 0.85 1.32
C GLY A 33 -15.38 -0.58 1.77
N VAL A 34 -14.21 -0.77 2.39
CA VAL A 34 -13.76 -2.02 2.97
C VAL A 34 -14.22 -2.08 4.43
N GLU A 35 -14.66 -3.26 4.88
CA GLU A 35 -15.06 -3.49 6.27
C GLU A 35 -13.85 -3.43 7.21
N ASP A 36 -13.99 -2.70 8.33
CA ASP A 36 -12.99 -2.66 9.41
C ASP A 36 -13.10 -3.92 10.28
N ARG A 37 -12.17 -4.85 10.10
CA ARG A 37 -12.08 -6.08 10.90
C ARG A 37 -11.07 -5.98 12.03
N HIS A 38 -10.10 -5.09 11.91
CA HIS A 38 -9.07 -4.86 12.91
C HIS A 38 -8.60 -3.39 12.84
N PRO A 39 -8.39 -2.71 13.97
CA PRO A 39 -8.04 -1.28 13.97
C PRO A 39 -6.66 -0.98 13.37
N LEU A 40 -5.73 -1.94 13.39
CA LEU A 40 -4.33 -1.72 13.05
C LEU A 40 -3.87 -2.45 11.78
N VAL A 41 -4.72 -3.29 11.16
CA VAL A 41 -4.34 -4.01 9.94
C VAL A 41 -5.56 -4.31 9.08
N SER A 42 -5.39 -4.22 7.76
CA SER A 42 -6.40 -4.58 6.76
C SER A 42 -5.76 -5.34 5.60
N VAL A 43 -6.44 -6.37 5.10
CA VAL A 43 -6.07 -7.10 3.89
C VAL A 43 -7.18 -6.95 2.87
N ILE A 44 -6.83 -6.50 1.68
CA ILE A 44 -7.76 -6.14 0.63
C ILE A 44 -7.44 -6.96 -0.63
N ASP A 45 -8.44 -7.68 -1.11
CA ASP A 45 -8.48 -8.24 -2.46
C ASP A 45 -9.25 -7.23 -3.33
N PHE A 46 -8.56 -6.47 -4.15
CA PHE A 46 -9.19 -5.43 -4.97
C PHE A 46 -10.20 -5.98 -5.97
N SER A 47 -10.08 -7.24 -6.35
CA SER A 47 -11.01 -7.90 -7.27
C SER A 47 -12.41 -8.10 -6.67
N ALA A 48 -12.51 -8.10 -5.34
CA ALA A 48 -13.77 -8.26 -4.61
C ALA A 48 -14.59 -6.96 -4.50
N TYR A 49 -14.04 -5.81 -4.93
CA TYR A 49 -14.67 -4.51 -4.79
C TYR A 49 -14.99 -3.91 -6.16
N PRO A 50 -16.04 -3.07 -6.27
CA PRO A 50 -16.40 -2.44 -7.53
C PRO A 50 -15.34 -1.45 -8.00
N PRO A 51 -15.37 -1.09 -9.32
CA PRO A 51 -14.47 -0.06 -9.85
C PRO A 51 -14.55 1.24 -9.05
N ARG A 52 -13.42 1.88 -8.83
CA ARG A 52 -13.28 3.12 -8.07
C ARG A 52 -12.43 4.14 -8.80
N HIS A 53 -12.67 5.41 -8.52
CA HIS A 53 -11.79 6.48 -8.95
C HIS A 53 -10.43 6.34 -8.29
N LEU A 54 -9.38 6.61 -9.04
CA LEU A 54 -8.02 6.63 -8.53
C LEU A 54 -7.80 7.86 -7.65
N PHE A 55 -6.86 7.78 -6.74
CA PHE A 55 -6.44 8.89 -5.90
C PHE A 55 -4.99 8.75 -5.49
N ARG A 56 -4.38 9.87 -5.12
CA ARG A 56 -3.07 9.90 -4.48
C ARG A 56 -3.25 10.21 -3.00
N ALA A 57 -2.47 9.54 -2.17
CA ALA A 57 -2.55 9.72 -0.72
C ALA A 57 -1.17 9.79 -0.08
N LEU A 58 -1.03 10.68 0.89
CA LEU A 58 0.04 10.65 1.88
C LEU A 58 -0.38 9.63 2.95
N LEU A 59 0.33 8.50 3.02
CA LEU A 59 0.00 7.41 3.92
C LEU A 59 0.70 7.57 5.28
N GLY A 60 -0.05 7.41 6.36
CA GLY A 60 0.43 7.33 7.74
C GLY A 60 0.68 5.90 8.22
N VAL A 61 0.45 4.91 7.36
CA VAL A 61 0.55 3.48 7.65
C VAL A 61 1.48 2.80 6.65
N TYR A 62 2.01 1.65 7.00
CA TYR A 62 2.71 0.78 6.05
C TYR A 62 1.72 0.15 5.07
N GLY A 63 2.17 -0.06 3.84
CA GLY A 63 1.41 -0.76 2.82
C GLY A 63 2.30 -1.67 1.98
N ILE A 64 1.82 -2.87 1.68
CA ILE A 64 2.41 -3.77 0.69
C ILE A 64 1.31 -4.10 -0.31
N TYR A 65 1.55 -3.81 -1.58
CA TYR A 65 0.59 -3.99 -2.66
C TYR A 65 1.16 -4.96 -3.69
N ILE A 66 0.35 -5.94 -4.08
CA ILE A 66 0.58 -6.78 -5.25
C ILE A 66 -0.35 -6.28 -6.34
N ARG A 67 0.20 -5.84 -7.45
CA ARG A 67 -0.58 -5.37 -8.60
C ARG A 67 -0.64 -6.44 -9.66
N GLU A 68 -1.87 -6.71 -10.14
CA GLU A 68 -2.18 -7.65 -11.21
C GLU A 68 -2.96 -6.99 -12.36
N ASP A 69 -3.28 -5.70 -12.22
CA ASP A 69 -3.93 -4.89 -13.25
C ASP A 69 -2.89 -4.40 -14.29
N GLU A 70 -3.40 -3.98 -15.45
CA GLU A 70 -2.55 -3.39 -16.50
C GLU A 70 -1.82 -2.14 -16.00
N PRO A 71 -0.65 -1.83 -16.60
CA PRO A 71 0.14 -0.67 -16.21
C PRO A 71 -0.69 0.60 -16.24
N GLN A 72 -0.70 1.32 -15.13
CA GLN A 72 -1.28 2.65 -15.04
C GLN A 72 -0.21 3.57 -14.45
N ASN A 73 -0.22 4.84 -14.82
CA ASN A 73 0.69 5.84 -14.29
C ASN A 73 0.55 5.94 -12.76
N VAL A 74 1.25 5.11 -12.03
CA VAL A 74 1.27 5.11 -10.57
C VAL A 74 2.36 6.05 -10.10
N VAL A 75 2.02 6.92 -9.16
CA VAL A 75 2.98 7.79 -8.48
C VAL A 75 3.47 7.08 -7.23
N TYR A 76 4.78 6.97 -7.11
CA TYR A 76 5.48 6.50 -5.93
C TYR A 76 6.48 7.57 -5.51
N GLY A 77 6.28 8.17 -4.34
CA GLY A 77 7.05 9.35 -3.98
C GLY A 77 6.81 10.50 -4.98
N THR A 78 7.87 10.99 -5.60
CA THR A 78 7.83 12.04 -6.64
C THR A 78 7.95 11.50 -8.06
N SER A 79 8.13 10.19 -8.24
CA SER A 79 8.37 9.56 -9.54
C SER A 79 7.13 8.86 -10.09
N LYS A 80 6.99 8.84 -11.41
CA LYS A 80 5.97 8.07 -12.12
C LYS A 80 6.57 6.74 -12.57
N TYR A 81 5.89 5.64 -12.31
CA TYR A 81 6.33 4.31 -12.70
C TYR A 81 5.30 3.62 -13.59
N ASP A 82 5.81 2.91 -14.57
CA ASP A 82 5.03 2.01 -15.44
C ASP A 82 5.23 0.59 -14.89
N PHE A 83 4.25 0.10 -14.12
CA PHE A 83 4.32 -1.22 -13.50
C PHE A 83 3.69 -2.25 -14.41
N LEU A 84 4.44 -3.28 -14.74
CA LEU A 84 3.92 -4.49 -15.36
C LEU A 84 3.15 -5.32 -14.33
N GLY A 85 2.20 -6.14 -14.77
CA GLY A 85 1.47 -7.05 -13.87
C GLY A 85 2.42 -7.98 -13.10
N GLY A 86 2.07 -8.29 -11.85
CA GLY A 86 2.93 -9.10 -10.97
C GLY A 86 3.98 -8.29 -10.20
N THR A 87 3.74 -7.01 -10.00
CA THR A 87 4.65 -6.11 -9.30
C THR A 87 4.25 -5.96 -7.83
N LEU A 88 5.24 -6.04 -6.94
CA LEU A 88 5.11 -5.68 -5.53
C LEU A 88 5.57 -4.24 -5.29
N ILE A 89 4.75 -3.48 -4.56
CA ILE A 89 5.05 -2.12 -4.12
C ILE A 89 4.94 -2.08 -2.60
N ALA A 90 5.99 -1.65 -1.93
CA ALA A 90 5.97 -1.43 -0.49
C ALA A 90 6.06 0.07 -0.17
N ILE A 91 5.32 0.51 0.82
CA ILE A 91 5.16 1.93 1.19
C ILE A 91 5.33 2.06 2.69
N ALA A 92 6.19 2.97 3.12
CA ALA A 92 6.34 3.37 4.51
C ALA A 92 5.43 4.56 4.88
N PRO A 93 5.14 4.75 6.17
CA PRO A 93 4.48 5.97 6.64
C PRO A 93 5.22 7.24 6.21
N GLY A 94 4.47 8.26 5.78
CA GLY A 94 5.00 9.52 5.27
C GLY A 94 5.27 9.53 3.77
N GLN A 95 5.06 8.42 3.05
CA GLN A 95 5.21 8.37 1.60
C GLN A 95 3.89 8.63 0.87
N ILE A 96 3.99 9.23 -0.32
CA ILE A 96 2.87 9.42 -1.21
C ILE A 96 2.75 8.21 -2.12
N SER A 97 1.54 7.65 -2.21
CA SER A 97 1.22 6.54 -3.09
C SER A 97 -0.13 6.72 -3.77
N GLY A 98 -0.33 5.97 -4.84
CA GLY A 98 -1.56 5.97 -5.61
C GLY A 98 -1.34 6.40 -7.05
N ALA A 99 -2.40 6.81 -7.72
CA ALA A 99 -2.36 7.28 -9.11
C ALA A 99 -3.30 8.48 -9.29
N GLU A 100 -3.02 9.29 -10.28
CA GLU A 100 -3.89 10.39 -10.68
C GLU A 100 -5.24 9.83 -11.19
N ASP A 101 -6.33 10.48 -10.80
CA ASP A 101 -7.64 10.13 -11.33
C ASP A 101 -7.70 10.49 -12.82
N ILE A 102 -8.06 9.50 -13.62
CA ILE A 102 -8.20 9.66 -15.08
C ILE A 102 -9.66 10.00 -15.50
N GLY A 103 -10.49 10.42 -14.54
CA GLY A 103 -11.87 10.84 -14.76
C GLY A 103 -12.87 9.70 -14.96
N ARG A 104 -12.47 8.44 -14.73
CA ARG A 104 -13.35 7.27 -14.77
C ARG A 104 -12.96 6.24 -13.71
N PRO A 105 -13.94 5.48 -13.17
CA PRO A 105 -13.64 4.36 -12.27
C PRO A 105 -12.83 3.27 -12.97
N ILE A 106 -11.89 2.67 -12.23
CA ILE A 106 -11.01 1.59 -12.69
C ILE A 106 -11.25 0.36 -11.82
N GLN A 107 -11.40 -0.80 -12.46
CA GLN A 107 -11.37 -2.08 -11.79
C GLN A 107 -9.93 -2.43 -11.47
N ARG A 108 -9.58 -2.38 -10.20
CA ARG A 108 -8.25 -2.82 -9.72
C ARG A 108 -8.23 -4.32 -9.50
N LYS A 109 -7.05 -4.92 -9.70
CA LYS A 109 -6.80 -6.34 -9.44
C LYS A 109 -5.54 -6.47 -8.60
N GLY A 110 -5.48 -7.55 -7.83
CA GLY A 110 -4.39 -7.83 -6.93
C GLY A 110 -4.75 -7.61 -5.47
N TRP A 111 -3.74 -7.58 -4.61
CA TRP A 111 -3.89 -7.61 -3.17
C TRP A 111 -3.17 -6.46 -2.51
N ALA A 112 -3.63 -6.07 -1.33
CA ALA A 112 -2.89 -5.18 -0.45
C ALA A 112 -3.01 -5.63 1.01
N ILE A 113 -1.96 -5.38 1.78
CA ILE A 113 -2.02 -5.29 3.23
C ILE A 113 -1.61 -3.89 3.65
N LEU A 114 -2.39 -3.29 4.55
CA LEU A 114 -2.04 -2.07 5.25
C LEU A 114 -1.95 -2.38 6.73
N PHE A 115 -0.95 -1.81 7.40
CA PHE A 115 -0.81 -1.99 8.84
C PHE A 115 -0.19 -0.76 9.50
N ASP A 116 -0.67 -0.46 10.70
CA ASP A 116 -0.16 0.61 11.54
C ASP A 116 1.12 0.17 12.25
N ALA A 117 2.08 1.09 12.44
CA ALA A 117 3.30 0.84 13.20
C ALA A 117 3.02 0.35 14.63
N GLU A 118 1.89 0.75 15.21
CA GLU A 118 1.43 0.32 16.53
C GLU A 118 1.26 -1.20 16.62
N LEU A 119 0.84 -1.87 15.54
CA LEU A 119 0.76 -3.33 15.47
C LEU A 119 2.10 -3.99 15.79
N LEU A 120 3.21 -3.34 15.40
CA LEU A 120 4.57 -3.87 15.54
C LEU A 120 5.22 -3.52 16.89
N ARG A 121 4.62 -2.64 17.70
CA ARG A 121 5.22 -2.16 18.95
C ARG A 121 5.66 -3.31 19.84
N GLY A 122 6.93 -3.29 20.29
CA GLY A 122 7.50 -4.31 21.17
C GLY A 122 7.89 -5.62 20.49
N THR A 123 7.77 -5.72 19.17
CA THR A 123 8.21 -6.90 18.41
C THR A 123 9.61 -6.70 17.84
N GLN A 124 10.26 -7.80 17.44
CA GLN A 124 11.55 -7.74 16.75
C GLN A 124 11.42 -7.09 15.37
N LEU A 125 10.27 -7.24 14.70
CA LEU A 125 10.01 -6.64 13.41
C LEU A 125 10.03 -5.12 13.49
N ALA A 126 9.51 -4.50 14.57
CA ALA A 126 9.59 -3.05 14.77
C ALA A 126 11.02 -2.50 14.74
N GLN A 127 12.01 -3.31 15.16
CA GLN A 127 13.43 -2.88 15.18
C GLN A 127 14.14 -3.06 13.83
N LYS A 128 13.52 -3.79 12.92
CA LYS A 128 14.11 -4.18 11.63
C LYS A 128 13.41 -3.53 10.44
N ILE A 129 12.13 -3.17 10.56
CA ILE A 129 11.31 -2.77 9.42
C ILE A 129 11.90 -1.58 8.65
N ASP A 130 12.47 -0.61 9.35
CA ASP A 130 13.12 0.55 8.74
C ASP A 130 14.44 0.21 8.00
N LYS A 131 14.98 -0.99 8.24
CA LYS A 131 16.19 -1.49 7.57
C LYS A 131 15.88 -2.24 6.28
N TYR A 132 14.63 -2.58 6.05
CA TYR A 132 14.22 -3.22 4.80
C TYR A 132 14.20 -2.19 3.69
N THR A 133 15.13 -2.35 2.75
CA THR A 133 15.39 -1.38 1.68
C THR A 133 14.18 -1.07 0.81
N PHE A 134 13.25 -2.01 0.68
CA PHE A 134 12.02 -1.83 -0.10
C PHE A 134 11.01 -0.86 0.55
N PHE A 135 11.16 -0.49 1.82
CA PHE A 135 10.42 0.61 2.45
C PHE A 135 11.17 1.94 2.40
N SER A 136 12.42 1.98 1.92
CA SER A 136 13.20 3.21 1.85
C SER A 136 12.89 4.01 0.59
N TYR A 137 13.00 5.36 0.68
CA TYR A 137 12.83 6.25 -0.46
C TYR A 137 13.85 6.03 -1.59
N GLU A 138 14.97 5.39 -1.28
CA GLU A 138 16.06 5.19 -2.24
C GLU A 138 15.80 4.02 -3.20
N VAL A 139 14.93 3.09 -2.82
CA VAL A 139 14.55 1.95 -3.66
C VAL A 139 13.17 2.21 -4.25
N SER A 140 13.15 3.05 -5.26
CA SER A 140 11.94 3.35 -6.04
C SER A 140 11.66 2.33 -7.15
N GLU A 141 12.27 1.16 -7.08
CA GLU A 141 12.08 0.10 -8.05
C GLU A 141 10.97 -0.84 -7.56
N ALA A 142 9.92 -0.92 -8.36
CA ALA A 142 8.91 -1.94 -8.20
C ALA A 142 9.57 -3.32 -8.34
N LEU A 143 9.39 -4.17 -7.35
CA LEU A 143 9.96 -5.51 -7.37
C LEU A 143 9.15 -6.40 -8.31
N HIS A 144 9.79 -6.88 -9.38
CA HIS A 144 9.21 -7.89 -10.25
C HIS A 144 9.31 -9.25 -9.58
N MET A 145 8.15 -9.83 -9.28
CA MET A 145 8.06 -11.14 -8.64
C MET A 145 8.02 -12.26 -9.68
N GLN A 146 8.64 -13.38 -9.34
CA GLN A 146 8.37 -14.65 -10.01
C GLN A 146 6.98 -15.17 -9.59
N ASP A 147 6.36 -15.99 -10.42
CA ASP A 147 5.02 -16.53 -10.14
C ASP A 147 4.95 -17.28 -8.81
N SER A 148 5.99 -18.05 -8.46
CA SER A 148 6.07 -18.78 -7.19
C SER A 148 6.16 -17.85 -5.96
N GLU A 149 6.86 -16.74 -6.08
CA GLU A 149 6.96 -15.73 -5.02
C GLU A 149 5.61 -15.03 -4.82
N ARG A 150 4.97 -14.65 -5.92
CA ARG A 150 3.63 -14.06 -5.93
C ARG A 150 2.60 -14.99 -5.25
N GLU A 151 2.60 -16.29 -5.61
CA GLU A 151 1.72 -17.28 -4.99
C GLU A 151 1.95 -17.36 -3.48
N THR A 152 3.20 -17.41 -3.04
CA THR A 152 3.55 -17.46 -1.61
C THR A 152 3.05 -16.22 -0.87
N ILE A 153 3.22 -15.03 -1.44
CA ILE A 153 2.75 -13.77 -0.84
C ILE A 153 1.22 -13.74 -0.75
N VAL A 154 0.52 -14.13 -1.81
CA VAL A 154 -0.95 -14.17 -1.83
C VAL A 154 -1.47 -15.17 -0.79
N GLU A 155 -0.83 -16.33 -0.61
CA GLU A 155 -1.21 -17.28 0.45
C GLU A 155 -1.01 -16.69 1.85
N CYS A 156 0.10 -15.99 2.12
CA CYS A 156 0.29 -15.28 3.38
C CYS A 156 -0.82 -14.24 3.62
N LEU A 157 -1.20 -13.47 2.59
CA LEU A 157 -2.29 -12.49 2.70
C LEU A 157 -3.65 -13.15 2.97
N LYS A 158 -3.93 -14.31 2.37
CA LYS A 158 -5.14 -15.09 2.65
C LYS A 158 -5.15 -15.60 4.09
N HIS A 159 -4.02 -16.04 4.63
CA HIS A 159 -3.92 -16.45 6.04
C HIS A 159 -4.17 -15.28 6.98
N ILE A 160 -3.57 -14.11 6.73
CA ILE A 160 -3.85 -12.90 7.52
C ILE A 160 -5.35 -12.55 7.45
N ARG A 161 -5.95 -12.56 6.26
CA ARG A 161 -7.38 -12.28 6.08
C ARG A 161 -8.26 -13.28 6.83
N SER A 162 -7.87 -14.55 6.87
CA SER A 162 -8.58 -15.59 7.64
C SER A 162 -8.52 -15.30 9.13
N GLU A 163 -7.34 -14.92 9.66
CA GLU A 163 -7.15 -14.52 11.06
C GLU A 163 -8.04 -13.32 11.42
N LEU A 164 -8.06 -12.29 10.55
CA LEU A 164 -8.90 -11.11 10.74
C LEU A 164 -10.41 -11.40 10.68
N SER A 165 -10.82 -12.53 10.12
CA SER A 165 -12.22 -12.94 10.01
C SER A 165 -12.68 -13.80 11.19
N GLY A 166 -11.74 -14.30 11.99
CA GLY A 166 -11.98 -15.11 13.19
C GLY A 166 -12.14 -14.27 14.46
N PRO A 167 -12.45 -14.92 15.57
CA PRO A 167 -12.42 -14.25 16.87
C PRO A 167 -10.97 -13.87 17.22
N GLN A 168 -10.78 -12.62 17.62
CA GLN A 168 -9.48 -12.13 18.04
C GLN A 168 -9.17 -12.62 19.46
N ASP A 169 -8.00 -13.20 19.65
CA ASP A 169 -7.49 -13.69 20.93
C ASP A 169 -6.08 -13.15 21.25
N GLU A 170 -5.48 -13.62 22.33
CA GLU A 170 -4.15 -13.20 22.77
C GLU A 170 -3.01 -13.54 21.77
N TYR A 171 -3.23 -14.51 20.88
CA TYR A 171 -2.27 -14.96 19.88
C TYR A 171 -2.42 -14.26 18.53
N SER A 172 -3.59 -13.70 18.23
CA SER A 172 -3.91 -13.11 16.93
C SER A 172 -2.89 -12.06 16.51
N ARG A 173 -2.48 -11.15 17.42
CA ARG A 173 -1.44 -10.17 17.12
C ARG A 173 -0.10 -10.83 16.74
N THR A 174 0.30 -11.87 17.44
CA THR A 174 1.55 -12.59 17.18
C THR A 174 1.52 -13.26 15.81
N ILE A 175 0.39 -13.88 15.46
CA ILE A 175 0.16 -14.50 14.16
C ILE A 175 0.24 -13.46 13.03
N LEU A 176 -0.46 -12.33 13.18
CA LEU A 176 -0.46 -11.25 12.19
C LEU A 176 0.96 -10.70 11.96
N VAL A 177 1.71 -10.42 13.04
CA VAL A 177 3.09 -9.93 12.94
C VAL A 177 4.01 -10.95 12.29
N ALA A 178 3.87 -12.24 12.62
CA ALA A 178 4.67 -13.29 12.02
C ALA A 178 4.47 -13.38 10.49
N TYR A 179 3.23 -13.31 10.00
CA TYR A 179 2.96 -13.27 8.56
C TYR A 179 3.49 -12.00 7.89
N ILE A 180 3.39 -10.84 8.55
CA ILE A 180 3.98 -9.58 8.04
C ILE A 180 5.51 -9.71 7.96
N GLU A 181 6.15 -10.33 8.94
CA GLU A 181 7.59 -10.59 8.90
C GLU A 181 7.95 -11.52 7.72
N VAL A 182 7.19 -12.61 7.49
CA VAL A 182 7.39 -13.49 6.34
C VAL A 182 7.26 -12.71 5.03
N LEU A 183 6.20 -11.90 4.86
CA LEU A 183 6.03 -11.04 3.68
C LEU A 183 7.22 -10.11 3.45
N SER A 184 7.79 -9.59 4.54
CA SER A 184 8.94 -8.69 4.50
C SER A 184 10.26 -9.38 4.15
N LEU A 185 10.33 -10.71 4.24
CA LEU A 185 11.54 -11.50 3.99
C LEU A 185 11.58 -12.17 2.61
N ILE A 186 10.44 -12.26 1.93
CA ILE A 186 10.35 -12.98 0.63
C ILE A 186 11.21 -12.33 -0.47
N HIS A 187 11.61 -11.07 -0.29
CA HIS A 187 12.36 -10.28 -1.29
C HIS A 187 13.72 -9.77 -0.81
N ILE A 188 14.34 -10.43 0.15
CA ILE A 188 15.71 -10.07 0.57
C ILE A 188 16.75 -10.91 -0.15
#